data_677edd31f649d43c25247b169375c846
#
_entry.id   677edd31f649d43c25247b169375c846
#
_cell.length_a   1.000
_cell.length_b   1.000
_cell.length_c   1.000
_cell.angle_alpha   90.00
_cell.angle_beta   90.00
_cell.angle_gamma   90.00
#
_symmetry.space_group_name_H-M   'P 1'
#
loop_
_entity.id
_entity.type
_entity.pdbx_description
1 polymer ?
#
loop_
_entity_poly.entity_id
_entity_poly.type
_entity_poly.pdbx_seq_one_letter_code
_entity_poly.pdbx_strand_id
1 'polypeptide(L)'
;GYSMRQQELSNSHYDLLASEARQTSFIAIAKGDVPEKHWFRLGRPLTVAGEGRVLLSWGGTMFEYLMPVLIMKSYDYTLLSETYRSVVDMQCAYGEQRRLPWGISESGYYAFDLQMNYQYKAFGVPGLGMKSGLVREVVISPYSTCLALMVKPKAALVNLKRLEKLGAAGRYGFFEAIDCTQSRMAGGKKRRVIKSYMAHHQGMILAAIHNVLTGGRLQELFHRNTSVKATELLLQEKVPPRSVTMDFAEKPPEKQAFPEEIRVFRTYTSLTQYPEGYFLSNNSYTVMLTQYGTGFSAYHGNLISRWDSDVLRRSPGIHVYIKDTDTGAVWSATLLPTCLLADKERVTFEPHQA
;
A
#
# COMPACT_ATOMS: atom_id res chain seq x y z
N GLY A 1 16.51 -1.14 -10.84
CA GLY A 1 15.66 -0.16 -11.51
C GLY A 1 16.44 0.69 -12.50
N TYR A 2 15.72 1.47 -13.30
CA TYR A 2 16.31 2.44 -14.25
C TYR A 2 15.72 3.83 -13.97
N SER A 3 16.57 4.81 -13.73
CA SER A 3 16.14 6.20 -13.53
C SER A 3 15.97 6.89 -14.88
N MET A 4 14.73 7.14 -15.30
CA MET A 4 14.46 7.87 -16.55
C MET A 4 15.01 9.29 -16.52
N ARG A 5 15.09 9.90 -15.34
CA ARG A 5 15.58 11.28 -15.16
C ARG A 5 17.11 11.35 -15.29
N GLN A 6 17.82 10.36 -14.77
CA GLN A 6 19.28 10.28 -14.79
C GLN A 6 19.81 9.47 -15.97
N GLN A 7 18.90 8.75 -16.68
CA GLN A 7 19.20 7.83 -17.79
C GLN A 7 20.24 6.76 -17.43
N GLU A 8 20.18 6.28 -16.18
CA GLU A 8 21.12 5.26 -15.67
C GLU A 8 20.42 4.22 -14.79
N LEU A 9 21.07 3.10 -14.58
CA LEU A 9 20.60 2.05 -13.68
C LEU A 9 20.70 2.52 -12.22
N SER A 10 19.68 2.23 -11.43
CA SER A 10 19.72 2.45 -9.98
C SER A 10 20.67 1.46 -9.30
N ASN A 11 21.24 1.86 -8.17
CA ASN A 11 22.09 0.98 -7.35
C ASN A 11 21.29 -0.12 -6.61
N SER A 12 19.96 -0.11 -6.70
CA SER A 12 19.10 -1.12 -6.09
C SER A 12 18.73 -2.23 -7.09
N HIS A 13 18.78 -3.47 -6.63
CA HIS A 13 18.48 -4.67 -7.42
C HIS A 13 17.33 -5.44 -6.80
N TYR A 14 16.43 -5.97 -7.64
CA TYR A 14 15.41 -6.94 -7.25
C TYR A 14 15.98 -8.35 -7.44
N ASP A 15 16.84 -8.76 -6.51
CA ASP A 15 17.68 -9.95 -6.64
C ASP A 15 17.26 -11.10 -5.72
N LEU A 16 16.02 -11.11 -5.19
CA LEU A 16 15.50 -12.23 -4.40
C LEU A 16 14.64 -13.17 -5.23
N LEU A 17 14.77 -14.47 -4.97
CA LEU A 17 13.92 -15.49 -5.58
C LEU A 17 12.46 -15.34 -5.13
N ALA A 18 12.22 -14.98 -3.87
CA ALA A 18 10.90 -14.67 -3.34
C ALA A 18 10.48 -13.22 -3.67
N SER A 19 10.49 -12.87 -4.94
CA SER A 19 10.05 -11.58 -5.48
C SER A 19 9.26 -11.84 -6.76
N GLU A 20 8.37 -10.94 -7.11
CA GLU A 20 7.65 -10.93 -8.39
C GLU A 20 8.63 -10.84 -9.57
N ALA A 21 9.80 -10.22 -9.38
CA ALA A 21 10.86 -10.11 -10.37
C ALA A 21 11.40 -11.46 -10.86
N ARG A 22 11.20 -12.57 -10.09
CA ARG A 22 11.56 -13.93 -10.55
C ARG A 22 10.84 -14.31 -11.84
N GLN A 23 9.62 -13.79 -12.08
CA GLN A 23 8.89 -14.03 -13.32
C GLN A 23 9.63 -13.43 -14.52
N THR A 24 10.13 -12.20 -14.39
CA THR A 24 10.92 -11.55 -15.44
C THR A 24 12.23 -12.32 -15.69
N SER A 25 12.93 -12.73 -14.63
CA SER A 25 14.14 -13.57 -14.73
C SER A 25 13.88 -14.89 -15.45
N PHE A 26 12.79 -15.57 -15.09
CA PHE A 26 12.39 -16.83 -15.73
C PHE A 26 12.09 -16.67 -17.22
N ILE A 27 11.34 -15.62 -17.60
CA ILE A 27 11.00 -15.32 -19.00
C ILE A 27 12.26 -14.96 -19.79
N ALA A 28 13.16 -14.15 -19.23
CA ALA A 28 14.41 -13.75 -19.90
C ALA A 28 15.33 -14.96 -20.15
N ILE A 29 15.38 -15.93 -19.21
CA ILE A 29 16.10 -17.18 -19.39
C ILE A 29 15.43 -18.04 -20.47
N ALA A 30 14.11 -18.20 -20.42
CA ALA A 30 13.35 -18.98 -21.41
C ALA A 30 13.50 -18.44 -22.84
N LYS A 31 13.65 -17.13 -22.98
CA LYS A 31 13.94 -16.48 -24.27
C LYS A 31 15.42 -16.59 -24.71
N GLY A 32 16.32 -16.94 -23.79
CA GLY A 32 17.75 -16.92 -24.04
C GLY A 32 18.42 -15.53 -23.94
N ASP A 33 17.71 -14.52 -23.43
CA ASP A 33 18.22 -13.16 -23.24
C ASP A 33 19.31 -13.11 -22.14
N VAL A 34 19.20 -14.01 -21.15
CA VAL A 34 20.17 -14.18 -20.06
C VAL A 34 20.43 -15.68 -19.81
N PRO A 35 21.65 -16.04 -19.35
CA PRO A 35 21.98 -17.45 -19.10
C PRO A 35 21.29 -18.01 -17.85
N GLU A 36 21.07 -19.32 -17.76
CA GLU A 36 20.43 -20.02 -16.63
C GLU A 36 21.09 -19.72 -15.27
N LYS A 37 22.40 -19.48 -15.26
CA LYS A 37 23.12 -19.08 -14.02
C LYS A 37 22.56 -17.83 -13.37
N HIS A 38 21.81 -17.01 -14.11
CA HIS A 38 21.11 -15.83 -13.54
C HIS A 38 20.09 -16.26 -12.48
N TRP A 39 19.36 -17.36 -12.68
CA TRP A 39 18.41 -17.88 -11.70
C TRP A 39 19.07 -18.21 -10.37
N PHE A 40 20.24 -18.84 -10.41
CA PHE A 40 20.97 -19.24 -9.21
C PHE A 40 21.67 -18.10 -8.49
N ARG A 41 21.74 -16.91 -9.09
CA ARG A 41 22.19 -15.68 -8.46
C ARG A 41 21.10 -14.94 -7.67
N LEU A 42 19.83 -15.29 -7.90
CA LEU A 42 18.75 -14.75 -7.08
C LEU A 42 18.94 -15.20 -5.63
N GLY A 43 18.92 -14.27 -4.70
CA GLY A 43 19.08 -14.54 -3.27
C GLY A 43 17.99 -15.44 -2.71
N ARG A 44 18.38 -16.34 -1.81
CA ARG A 44 17.49 -17.31 -1.15
C ARG A 44 17.60 -17.24 0.37
N PRO A 45 17.42 -16.02 0.98
CA PRO A 45 17.41 -15.92 2.43
C PRO A 45 16.20 -16.71 2.97
N LEU A 46 16.44 -17.56 3.97
CA LEU A 46 15.45 -18.40 4.59
C LEU A 46 15.21 -17.97 6.04
N THR A 47 13.97 -18.03 6.46
CA THR A 47 13.58 -17.91 7.88
C THR A 47 12.76 -19.12 8.30
N VAL A 48 12.52 -19.26 9.61
CA VAL A 48 11.69 -20.32 10.17
C VAL A 48 10.23 -19.84 10.21
N ALA A 49 9.32 -20.68 9.72
CA ALA A 49 7.88 -20.44 9.74
C ALA A 49 7.19 -21.70 10.30
N GLY A 50 6.87 -21.70 11.59
CA GLY A 50 6.38 -22.89 12.27
C GLY A 50 7.42 -24.02 12.22
N GLU A 51 7.04 -25.17 11.68
CA GLU A 51 7.96 -26.31 11.48
C GLU A 51 8.71 -26.25 10.14
N GLY A 52 8.34 -25.29 9.25
CA GLY A 52 8.89 -25.16 7.91
C GLY A 52 9.92 -24.05 7.76
N ARG A 53 10.50 -24.00 6.58
CA ARG A 53 11.39 -22.92 6.15
C ARG A 53 10.75 -22.17 5.02
N VAL A 54 10.83 -20.85 5.05
CA VAL A 54 10.22 -19.97 4.07
C VAL A 54 11.27 -18.99 3.53
N LEU A 55 11.24 -18.74 2.22
CA LEU A 55 12.03 -17.68 1.61
C LEU A 55 11.55 -16.33 2.09
N LEU A 56 12.49 -15.45 2.45
CA LEU A 56 12.21 -14.05 2.71
C LEU A 56 12.10 -13.27 1.42
N SER A 57 11.16 -12.33 1.38
CA SER A 57 11.04 -11.32 0.33
C SER A 57 11.53 -9.95 0.81
N TRP A 58 11.48 -8.94 -0.04
CA TRP A 58 11.82 -7.59 0.35
C TRP A 58 10.79 -6.98 1.29
N GLY A 59 9.53 -7.02 0.91
CA GLY A 59 8.43 -6.40 1.61
C GLY A 59 7.61 -7.32 2.50
N GLY A 60 7.71 -8.65 2.36
CA GLY A 60 6.86 -9.60 3.04
C GLY A 60 5.40 -9.55 2.56
N THR A 61 5.18 -9.09 1.32
CA THR A 61 3.87 -8.89 0.72
C THR A 61 3.36 -10.19 0.08
N MET A 62 2.06 -10.43 0.12
CA MET A 62 1.48 -11.58 -0.57
C MET A 62 1.72 -11.52 -2.10
N PHE A 63 1.78 -10.32 -2.67
CA PHE A 63 2.05 -10.07 -4.09
C PHE A 63 3.41 -10.65 -4.51
N GLU A 64 4.49 -10.32 -3.78
CA GLU A 64 5.83 -10.82 -4.09
C GLU A 64 5.89 -12.34 -4.20
N TYR A 65 5.10 -13.02 -3.37
CA TYR A 65 5.07 -14.49 -3.34
C TYR A 65 4.14 -15.09 -4.38
N LEU A 66 2.91 -14.58 -4.53
CA LEU A 66 1.84 -15.31 -5.22
C LEU A 66 1.47 -14.74 -6.61
N MET A 67 1.81 -13.50 -6.94
CA MET A 67 1.50 -12.98 -8.28
C MET A 67 2.11 -13.82 -9.39
N PRO A 68 3.38 -14.26 -9.32
CA PRO A 68 3.93 -15.11 -10.37
C PRO A 68 3.21 -16.45 -10.55
N VAL A 69 2.57 -16.98 -9.51
CA VAL A 69 1.81 -18.24 -9.57
C VAL A 69 0.59 -18.14 -10.49
N LEU A 70 0.15 -16.94 -10.86
CA LEU A 70 -0.92 -16.75 -11.83
C LEU A 70 -0.59 -17.42 -13.18
N ILE A 71 0.68 -17.44 -13.59
CA ILE A 71 1.11 -18.03 -14.85
C ILE A 71 2.21 -19.07 -14.70
N MET A 72 3.03 -19.00 -13.65
CA MET A 72 4.09 -19.97 -13.39
C MET A 72 3.55 -21.16 -12.59
N LYS A 73 3.79 -22.37 -13.05
CA LYS A 73 3.40 -23.60 -12.34
C LYS A 73 4.12 -23.70 -10.99
N SER A 74 3.41 -24.23 -10.00
CA SER A 74 3.96 -24.68 -8.74
C SER A 74 4.08 -26.19 -8.74
N TYR A 75 5.23 -26.72 -8.34
CA TYR A 75 5.50 -28.16 -8.25
C TYR A 75 5.57 -28.56 -6.77
N ASP A 76 4.91 -29.66 -6.43
CA ASP A 76 4.88 -30.12 -5.04
C ASP A 76 6.27 -30.48 -4.50
N TYR A 77 6.46 -30.25 -3.20
CA TYR A 77 7.70 -30.51 -2.47
C TYR A 77 8.93 -29.76 -3.01
N THR A 78 8.69 -28.59 -3.57
CA THR A 78 9.76 -27.66 -4.00
C THR A 78 9.92 -26.52 -3.02
N LEU A 79 11.04 -25.82 -3.08
CA LEU A 79 11.34 -24.66 -2.25
C LEU A 79 10.26 -23.56 -2.40
N LEU A 80 9.78 -23.32 -3.62
CA LEU A 80 8.74 -22.35 -3.90
C LEU A 80 7.38 -22.82 -3.36
N SER A 81 6.97 -24.08 -3.59
CA SER A 81 5.66 -24.56 -3.11
C SER A 81 5.56 -24.58 -1.59
N GLU A 82 6.63 -24.98 -0.89
CA GLU A 82 6.68 -24.93 0.56
C GLU A 82 6.66 -23.48 1.06
N THR A 83 7.38 -22.59 0.39
CA THR A 83 7.31 -21.15 0.68
C THR A 83 5.89 -20.61 0.55
N TYR A 84 5.17 -20.92 -0.53
CA TYR A 84 3.79 -20.42 -0.73
C TYR A 84 2.84 -20.89 0.37
N ARG A 85 2.93 -22.17 0.76
CA ARG A 85 2.11 -22.72 1.87
C ARG A 85 2.42 -22.02 3.18
N SER A 86 3.70 -21.91 3.53
CA SER A 86 4.15 -21.27 4.77
C SER A 86 3.81 -19.78 4.83
N VAL A 87 3.92 -19.05 3.72
CA VAL A 87 3.51 -17.64 3.64
C VAL A 87 2.03 -17.47 3.94
N VAL A 88 1.16 -18.30 3.37
CA VAL A 88 -0.29 -18.21 3.64
C VAL A 88 -0.56 -18.56 5.10
N ASP A 89 0.14 -19.54 5.69
CA ASP A 89 0.00 -19.89 7.12
C ASP A 89 0.43 -18.74 8.02
N MET A 90 1.56 -18.11 7.74
CA MET A 90 2.01 -16.95 8.50
C MET A 90 1.06 -15.76 8.38
N GLN A 91 0.48 -15.54 7.22
CA GLN A 91 -0.56 -14.52 7.01
C GLN A 91 -1.82 -14.82 7.85
N CYS A 92 -2.26 -16.09 7.88
CA CYS A 92 -3.38 -16.52 8.69
C CYS A 92 -3.10 -16.31 10.18
N ALA A 93 -1.96 -16.80 10.67
CA ALA A 93 -1.55 -16.69 12.07
C ALA A 93 -1.42 -15.22 12.52
N TYR A 94 -0.85 -14.37 11.67
CA TYR A 94 -0.72 -12.93 11.95
C TYR A 94 -2.08 -12.24 12.05
N GLY A 95 -3.03 -12.60 11.15
CA GLY A 95 -4.41 -12.12 11.22
C GLY A 95 -5.13 -12.58 12.49
N GLU A 96 -5.00 -13.85 12.85
CA GLU A 96 -5.59 -14.43 14.07
C GLU A 96 -5.05 -13.78 15.35
N GLN A 97 -3.74 -13.62 15.45
CA GLN A 97 -3.09 -12.92 16.57
C GLN A 97 -3.64 -11.52 16.78
N ARG A 98 -3.98 -10.83 15.70
CA ARG A 98 -4.54 -9.48 15.72
C ARG A 98 -6.07 -9.43 15.75
N ARG A 99 -6.74 -10.57 15.71
CA ARG A 99 -8.21 -10.71 15.60
C ARG A 99 -8.78 -10.00 14.38
N LEU A 100 -8.02 -10.01 13.28
CA LEU A 100 -8.36 -9.41 11.99
C LEU A 100 -8.43 -10.47 10.89
N PRO A 101 -9.06 -10.19 9.75
CA PRO A 101 -8.81 -10.95 8.54
C PRO A 101 -7.32 -10.87 8.16
N TRP A 102 -6.87 -11.82 7.37
CA TRP A 102 -5.51 -11.83 6.84
C TRP A 102 -5.48 -11.38 5.37
N GLY A 103 -4.30 -11.25 4.79
CA GLY A 103 -4.11 -10.82 3.41
C GLY A 103 -3.41 -9.47 3.32
N ILE A 104 -2.26 -9.35 4.03
CA ILE A 104 -1.45 -8.14 3.98
C ILE A 104 -0.59 -8.18 2.73
N SER A 105 -0.71 -7.12 1.91
CA SER A 105 0.06 -6.96 0.69
C SER A 105 0.14 -5.48 0.32
N GLU A 106 0.83 -5.16 -0.76
CA GLU A 106 0.82 -3.80 -1.27
C GLU A 106 -0.58 -3.40 -1.74
N SER A 107 -0.97 -2.19 -1.39
CA SER A 107 -2.31 -1.69 -1.68
C SER A 107 -2.46 -0.20 -1.42
N GLY A 108 -3.59 0.34 -1.84
CA GLY A 108 -4.07 1.64 -1.39
C GLY A 108 -4.32 1.63 0.12
N TYR A 109 -4.09 2.75 0.79
CA TYR A 109 -4.31 2.91 2.21
C TYR A 109 -4.91 4.28 2.55
N TYR A 110 -5.33 4.47 3.81
CA TYR A 110 -6.05 5.65 4.23
C TYR A 110 -5.11 6.85 4.44
N ALA A 111 -4.56 7.34 3.36
CA ALA A 111 -3.88 8.62 3.21
C ALA A 111 -4.13 9.12 1.78
N PHE A 112 -4.03 10.42 1.58
CA PHE A 112 -4.43 11.06 0.33
C PHE A 112 -3.32 11.94 -0.22
N ASP A 113 -3.27 12.06 -1.53
CA ASP A 113 -2.49 13.09 -2.21
C ASP A 113 -3.28 14.41 -2.30
N LEU A 114 -2.68 15.41 -2.94
CA LEU A 114 -3.31 16.72 -3.13
C LEU A 114 -4.58 16.67 -4.00
N GLN A 115 -4.75 15.62 -4.83
CA GLN A 115 -5.94 15.38 -5.65
C GLN A 115 -6.97 14.50 -4.95
N MET A 116 -6.76 14.19 -3.66
CA MET A 116 -7.63 13.30 -2.86
C MET A 116 -7.64 11.84 -3.34
N ASN A 117 -6.62 11.40 -4.07
CA ASN A 117 -6.45 10.00 -4.38
C ASN A 117 -5.81 9.26 -3.20
N TYR A 118 -6.25 8.04 -2.95
CA TYR A 118 -5.60 7.17 -1.96
C TYR A 118 -4.13 6.95 -2.30
N GLN A 119 -3.28 7.05 -1.29
CA GLN A 119 -1.89 6.69 -1.42
C GLN A 119 -1.73 5.17 -1.52
N TYR A 120 -0.61 4.71 -2.10
CA TYR A 120 -0.30 3.31 -2.34
C TYR A 120 1.11 2.98 -1.86
N LYS A 121 1.27 1.84 -1.18
CA LYS A 121 2.58 1.30 -0.82
C LYS A 121 2.55 -0.19 -0.48
N ALA A 122 3.73 -0.80 -0.33
CA ALA A 122 3.90 -2.17 0.11
C ALA A 122 3.75 -2.29 1.62
N PHE A 123 2.82 -3.16 2.05
CA PHE A 123 2.64 -3.66 3.41
C PHE A 123 2.97 -5.14 3.44
N GLY A 124 3.54 -5.62 4.55
CA GLY A 124 3.94 -7.01 4.67
C GLY A 124 3.79 -7.54 6.09
N VAL A 125 3.90 -8.86 6.20
CA VAL A 125 3.89 -9.55 7.49
C VAL A 125 5.31 -9.57 8.07
N PRO A 126 5.49 -9.14 9.34
CA PRO A 126 6.75 -9.29 10.05
C PRO A 126 7.24 -10.75 10.02
N GLY A 127 8.54 -10.93 9.80
CA GLY A 127 9.13 -12.28 9.65
C GLY A 127 9.05 -12.86 8.23
N LEU A 128 8.33 -12.23 7.29
CA LEU A 128 8.34 -12.59 5.86
C LEU A 128 9.13 -11.61 5.00
N GLY A 129 9.31 -10.38 5.43
CA GLY A 129 10.03 -9.34 4.70
C GLY A 129 11.29 -8.87 5.40
N MET A 130 12.27 -8.45 4.60
CA MET A 130 13.51 -7.85 5.10
C MET A 130 13.32 -6.37 5.48
N LYS A 131 12.23 -5.74 5.04
CA LYS A 131 11.89 -4.36 5.35
C LYS A 131 11.58 -4.20 6.84
N SER A 132 12.15 -3.19 7.47
CA SER A 132 11.86 -2.83 8.86
C SER A 132 10.53 -2.09 9.02
N GLY A 133 9.92 -2.15 10.21
CA GLY A 133 8.72 -1.40 10.55
C GLY A 133 7.41 -2.01 10.06
N LEU A 134 7.40 -3.23 9.54
CA LEU A 134 6.21 -3.92 9.04
C LEU A 134 5.11 -4.07 10.11
N VAL A 135 5.50 -4.22 11.38
CA VAL A 135 4.57 -4.39 12.50
C VAL A 135 3.67 -3.16 12.76
N ARG A 136 4.11 -1.98 12.30
CA ARG A 136 3.45 -0.70 12.60
C ARG A 136 2.17 -0.45 11.81
N GLU A 137 2.02 -1.11 10.66
CA GLU A 137 0.95 -0.84 9.73
C GLU A 137 0.24 -2.13 9.32
N VAL A 138 -1.08 -2.09 9.36
CA VAL A 138 -1.92 -3.23 9.03
C VAL A 138 -2.95 -2.81 7.99
N VAL A 139 -2.69 -3.16 6.75
CA VAL A 139 -3.60 -2.93 5.62
C VAL A 139 -3.85 -4.27 4.94
N ILE A 140 -5.10 -4.67 4.89
CA ILE A 140 -5.54 -5.98 4.42
C ILE A 140 -6.20 -5.79 3.06
N SER A 141 -5.70 -6.47 2.03
CA SER A 141 -6.22 -6.36 0.67
C SER A 141 -6.92 -7.65 0.23
N PRO A 142 -8.17 -7.57 -0.23
CA PRO A 142 -8.92 -8.76 -0.68
C PRO A 142 -8.26 -9.49 -1.85
N TYR A 143 -7.59 -8.78 -2.77
CA TYR A 143 -6.94 -9.43 -3.90
C TYR A 143 -5.87 -10.43 -3.47
N SER A 144 -5.13 -10.13 -2.42
CA SER A 144 -4.10 -11.02 -1.91
C SER A 144 -4.69 -12.32 -1.34
N THR A 145 -5.86 -12.23 -0.70
CA THR A 145 -6.62 -13.42 -0.29
C THR A 145 -7.11 -14.21 -1.51
N CYS A 146 -7.49 -13.54 -2.60
CA CYS A 146 -7.86 -14.22 -3.84
C CYS A 146 -6.67 -14.94 -4.49
N LEU A 147 -5.46 -14.36 -4.45
CA LEU A 147 -4.24 -15.07 -4.88
C LEU A 147 -4.00 -16.34 -4.07
N ALA A 148 -4.26 -16.30 -2.76
CA ALA A 148 -4.10 -17.45 -1.88
C ALA A 148 -5.13 -18.58 -2.14
N LEU A 149 -6.19 -18.36 -2.94
CA LEU A 149 -7.08 -19.43 -3.41
C LEU A 149 -6.33 -20.52 -4.16
N MET A 150 -5.28 -20.17 -4.88
CA MET A 150 -4.44 -21.12 -5.62
C MET A 150 -3.57 -22.01 -4.70
N VAL A 151 -3.43 -21.65 -3.43
CA VAL A 151 -2.58 -22.37 -2.45
C VAL A 151 -3.41 -23.05 -1.35
N LYS A 152 -4.32 -22.29 -0.72
CA LYS A 152 -5.19 -22.77 0.37
C LYS A 152 -6.64 -22.29 0.15
N PRO A 153 -7.37 -22.89 -0.78
CA PRO A 153 -8.70 -22.43 -1.21
C PRO A 153 -9.70 -22.33 -0.07
N LYS A 154 -9.74 -23.32 0.84
CA LYS A 154 -10.70 -23.32 1.95
C LYS A 154 -10.45 -22.16 2.92
N ALA A 155 -9.21 -21.92 3.32
CA ALA A 155 -8.86 -20.82 4.21
C ALA A 155 -9.14 -19.45 3.57
N ALA A 156 -8.80 -19.31 2.29
CA ALA A 156 -9.05 -18.09 1.53
C ALA A 156 -10.54 -17.77 1.40
N LEU A 157 -11.40 -18.76 1.10
CA LEU A 157 -12.85 -18.57 1.04
C LEU A 157 -13.44 -18.12 2.38
N VAL A 158 -13.00 -18.71 3.49
CA VAL A 158 -13.44 -18.28 4.83
C VAL A 158 -13.05 -16.82 5.08
N ASN A 159 -11.81 -16.45 4.71
CA ASN A 159 -11.32 -15.09 4.89
C ASN A 159 -12.05 -14.07 3.99
N LEU A 160 -12.34 -14.41 2.72
CA LEU A 160 -13.13 -13.55 1.82
C LEU A 160 -14.52 -13.26 2.40
N LYS A 161 -15.20 -14.26 2.98
CA LYS A 161 -16.46 -14.04 3.68
C LYS A 161 -16.33 -13.13 4.90
N ARG A 162 -15.21 -13.18 5.62
CA ARG A 162 -14.93 -12.25 6.72
C ARG A 162 -14.72 -10.82 6.21
N LEU A 163 -13.98 -10.66 5.11
CA LEU A 163 -13.75 -9.36 4.46
C LEU A 163 -15.06 -8.74 3.95
N GLU A 164 -15.92 -9.53 3.33
CA GLU A 164 -17.24 -9.10 2.89
C GLU A 164 -18.10 -8.58 4.06
N LYS A 165 -18.16 -9.32 5.18
CA LYS A 165 -18.87 -8.90 6.40
C LYS A 165 -18.32 -7.60 7.00
N LEU A 166 -17.06 -7.27 6.73
CA LEU A 166 -16.43 -6.02 7.14
C LEU A 166 -16.67 -4.86 6.17
N GLY A 167 -17.44 -5.08 5.10
CA GLY A 167 -17.78 -4.07 4.11
C GLY A 167 -16.75 -3.90 3.00
N ALA A 168 -15.86 -4.89 2.79
CA ALA A 168 -14.87 -4.84 1.72
C ALA A 168 -15.45 -5.17 0.33
N ALA A 169 -16.71 -5.56 0.23
CA ALA A 169 -17.38 -5.80 -1.04
C ALA A 169 -18.22 -4.59 -1.48
N GLY A 170 -18.17 -4.29 -2.78
CA GLY A 170 -18.93 -3.21 -3.41
C GLY A 170 -19.59 -3.68 -4.70
N ARG A 171 -20.16 -2.74 -5.46
CA ARG A 171 -20.90 -3.02 -6.70
C ARG A 171 -20.06 -3.78 -7.75
N TYR A 172 -18.76 -3.50 -7.82
CA TYR A 172 -17.87 -4.05 -8.85
C TYR A 172 -16.91 -5.12 -8.29
N GLY A 173 -17.27 -5.77 -7.17
CA GLY A 173 -16.43 -6.75 -6.50
C GLY A 173 -15.80 -6.19 -5.22
N PHE A 174 -14.67 -6.77 -4.83
CA PHE A 174 -13.97 -6.32 -3.62
C PHE A 174 -13.29 -4.96 -3.83
N PHE A 175 -13.47 -4.08 -2.83
CA PHE A 175 -12.69 -2.84 -2.74
C PHE A 175 -11.21 -3.15 -2.52
N GLU A 176 -10.38 -2.12 -2.68
CA GLU A 176 -8.92 -2.20 -2.68
C GLU A 176 -8.36 -2.78 -1.38
N ALA A 177 -8.77 -2.24 -0.23
CA ALA A 177 -8.23 -2.69 1.05
C ALA A 177 -9.12 -2.29 2.25
N ILE A 178 -8.80 -2.86 3.42
CA ILE A 178 -9.24 -2.40 4.73
C ILE A 178 -7.99 -1.96 5.50
N ASP A 179 -7.86 -0.68 5.77
CA ASP A 179 -6.81 -0.13 6.62
C ASP A 179 -7.21 -0.25 8.10
N CYS A 180 -6.40 -0.94 8.88
CA CYS A 180 -6.56 -1.15 10.32
C CYS A 180 -5.43 -0.50 11.13
N THR A 181 -4.61 0.35 10.53
CA THR A 181 -3.48 1.00 11.16
C THR A 181 -3.95 2.07 12.15
N GLN A 182 -3.68 1.88 13.42
CA GLN A 182 -4.19 2.74 14.49
C GLN A 182 -3.80 4.22 14.32
N SER A 183 -2.59 4.50 13.90
CA SER A 183 -2.11 5.87 13.68
C SER A 183 -2.88 6.66 12.60
N ARG A 184 -3.65 5.97 11.76
CA ARG A 184 -4.50 6.60 10.73
C ARG A 184 -6.00 6.60 11.10
N MET A 185 -6.35 6.15 12.31
CA MET A 185 -7.74 6.03 12.76
C MET A 185 -8.12 7.21 13.66
N ALA A 186 -8.85 8.18 13.10
CA ALA A 186 -9.43 9.26 13.89
C ALA A 186 -10.86 8.91 14.36
N GLY A 187 -11.33 9.56 15.44
CA GLY A 187 -12.71 9.49 15.89
C GLY A 187 -13.16 8.11 16.41
N GLY A 188 -12.25 7.35 17.06
CA GLY A 188 -12.58 6.06 17.67
C GLY A 188 -12.88 4.92 16.69
N LYS A 189 -12.68 5.12 15.40
CA LYS A 189 -12.85 4.09 14.38
C LYS A 189 -11.68 3.09 14.45
N LYS A 190 -11.97 1.81 14.27
CA LYS A 190 -10.98 0.73 14.31
C LYS A 190 -10.44 0.35 12.93
N ARG A 191 -11.10 0.79 11.86
CA ARG A 191 -10.75 0.46 10.47
C ARG A 191 -11.39 1.41 9.47
N ARG A 192 -10.83 1.47 8.25
CA ARG A 192 -11.34 2.21 7.09
C ARG A 192 -11.30 1.33 5.85
N VAL A 193 -12.36 1.30 5.09
CA VAL A 193 -12.40 0.63 3.78
C VAL A 193 -11.90 1.61 2.73
N ILE A 194 -10.94 1.17 1.94
CA ILE A 194 -10.37 1.93 0.83
C ILE A 194 -11.22 1.67 -0.40
N LYS A 195 -12.17 2.57 -0.64
CA LYS A 195 -13.20 2.42 -1.68
C LYS A 195 -12.66 2.83 -3.05
N SER A 196 -11.70 2.08 -3.54
CA SER A 196 -11.17 2.17 -4.91
C SER A 196 -11.06 0.78 -5.52
N TYR A 197 -10.83 0.73 -6.83
CA TYR A 197 -10.61 -0.50 -7.58
C TYR A 197 -9.38 -0.29 -8.46
N MET A 198 -8.32 -1.04 -8.20
CA MET A 198 -7.13 -1.00 -9.05
C MET A 198 -7.24 -2.07 -10.13
N ALA A 199 -7.08 -1.68 -11.40
CA ALA A 199 -7.27 -2.57 -12.54
C ALA A 199 -6.40 -3.83 -12.44
N HIS A 200 -5.13 -3.70 -12.05
CA HIS A 200 -4.23 -4.85 -11.92
C HIS A 200 -4.64 -5.77 -10.76
N HIS A 201 -5.13 -5.27 -9.63
CA HIS A 201 -5.65 -6.10 -8.55
C HIS A 201 -6.92 -6.84 -8.95
N GLN A 202 -7.85 -6.18 -9.65
CA GLN A 202 -9.05 -6.84 -10.17
C GLN A 202 -8.69 -7.90 -11.22
N GLY A 203 -7.71 -7.63 -12.09
CA GLY A 203 -7.18 -8.60 -13.03
C GLY A 203 -6.57 -9.83 -12.35
N MET A 204 -5.81 -9.64 -11.27
CA MET A 204 -5.25 -10.74 -10.48
C MET A 204 -6.33 -11.57 -9.77
N ILE A 205 -7.38 -10.92 -9.24
CA ILE A 205 -8.54 -11.62 -8.67
C ILE A 205 -9.17 -12.56 -9.71
N LEU A 206 -9.47 -12.03 -10.89
CA LEU A 206 -10.10 -12.81 -11.97
C LEU A 206 -9.19 -13.94 -12.43
N ALA A 207 -7.90 -13.69 -12.63
CA ALA A 207 -6.93 -14.70 -13.04
C ALA A 207 -6.76 -15.82 -12.00
N ALA A 208 -6.70 -15.47 -10.71
CA ALA A 208 -6.61 -16.45 -9.64
C ALA A 208 -7.85 -17.33 -9.54
N ILE A 209 -9.04 -16.73 -9.59
CA ILE A 209 -10.33 -17.46 -9.59
C ILE A 209 -10.42 -18.36 -10.81
N HIS A 210 -10.06 -17.85 -12.01
CA HIS A 210 -10.04 -18.64 -13.24
C HIS A 210 -9.13 -19.87 -13.11
N ASN A 211 -7.90 -19.70 -12.61
CA ASN A 211 -6.99 -20.84 -12.42
C ASN A 211 -7.59 -21.89 -11.46
N VAL A 212 -8.18 -21.46 -10.34
CA VAL A 212 -8.79 -22.40 -9.37
C VAL A 212 -9.97 -23.16 -9.99
N LEU A 213 -10.82 -22.49 -10.74
CA LEU A 213 -12.00 -23.12 -11.36
C LEU A 213 -11.67 -24.03 -12.55
N THR A 214 -10.54 -23.78 -13.24
CA THR A 214 -10.15 -24.49 -14.46
C THR A 214 -8.93 -25.39 -14.29
N GLY A 215 -8.48 -25.61 -13.04
CA GLY A 215 -7.31 -26.47 -12.77
C GLY A 215 -5.99 -25.91 -13.27
N GLY A 216 -5.80 -24.56 -13.25
CA GLY A 216 -4.53 -23.93 -13.64
C GLY A 216 -4.39 -23.61 -15.12
N ARG A 217 -5.50 -23.28 -15.78
CA ARG A 217 -5.51 -23.06 -17.24
C ARG A 217 -4.54 -21.99 -17.73
N LEU A 218 -4.39 -20.87 -17.00
CA LEU A 218 -3.43 -19.83 -17.40
C LEU A 218 -1.98 -20.34 -17.28
N GLN A 219 -1.70 -21.12 -16.25
CA GLN A 219 -0.41 -21.77 -16.06
C GLN A 219 -0.12 -22.77 -17.20
N GLU A 220 -1.11 -23.60 -17.59
CA GLU A 220 -0.96 -24.49 -18.73
C GLU A 220 -0.68 -23.75 -20.03
N LEU A 221 -1.41 -22.66 -20.30
CA LEU A 221 -1.22 -21.86 -21.52
C LEU A 221 0.19 -21.26 -21.56
N PHE A 222 0.67 -20.71 -20.47
CA PHE A 222 2.02 -20.17 -20.38
C PHE A 222 3.08 -21.25 -20.63
N HIS A 223 2.93 -22.43 -20.01
CA HIS A 223 3.86 -23.54 -20.12
C HIS A 223 3.72 -24.39 -21.41
N ARG A 224 2.78 -24.05 -22.30
CA ARG A 224 2.73 -24.63 -23.67
C ARG A 224 3.84 -24.11 -24.55
N ASN A 225 4.36 -22.92 -24.27
CA ASN A 225 5.51 -22.39 -25.00
C ASN A 225 6.72 -23.29 -24.77
N THR A 226 7.38 -23.74 -25.88
CA THR A 226 8.48 -24.68 -25.82
C THR A 226 9.69 -24.19 -25.05
N SER A 227 10.01 -22.91 -25.15
CA SER A 227 11.11 -22.30 -24.41
C SER A 227 10.79 -22.24 -22.89
N VAL A 228 9.56 -21.88 -22.52
CA VAL A 228 9.10 -21.92 -21.13
C VAL A 228 9.15 -23.32 -20.57
N LYS A 229 8.68 -24.33 -21.35
CA LYS A 229 8.70 -25.73 -20.95
C LYS A 229 10.12 -26.25 -20.73
N ALA A 230 11.07 -25.87 -21.58
CA ALA A 230 12.48 -26.24 -21.43
C ALA A 230 13.11 -25.66 -20.13
N THR A 231 12.56 -24.56 -19.62
CA THR A 231 13.08 -23.85 -18.43
C THR A 231 12.40 -24.32 -17.13
N GLU A 232 11.38 -25.17 -17.19
CA GLU A 232 10.57 -25.61 -16.03
C GLU A 232 11.37 -26.21 -14.87
N LEU A 233 12.51 -26.82 -15.14
CA LEU A 233 13.38 -27.41 -14.10
C LEU A 233 13.81 -26.36 -13.04
N LEU A 234 13.97 -25.11 -13.41
CA LEU A 234 14.31 -24.04 -12.49
C LEU A 234 13.25 -23.84 -11.40
N LEU A 235 11.99 -24.20 -11.66
CA LEU A 235 10.89 -24.11 -10.69
C LEU A 235 10.83 -25.30 -9.72
N GLN A 236 11.66 -26.33 -9.93
CA GLN A 236 11.64 -27.58 -9.16
C GLN A 236 12.75 -27.67 -8.12
N GLU A 237 13.37 -26.55 -7.77
CA GLU A 237 14.38 -26.47 -6.72
C GLU A 237 13.84 -27.03 -5.40
N LYS A 238 14.62 -27.90 -4.74
CA LYS A 238 14.25 -28.52 -3.46
C LYS A 238 14.70 -27.66 -2.30
N VAL A 239 14.02 -27.81 -1.15
CA VAL A 239 14.47 -27.18 0.09
C VAL A 239 15.84 -27.73 0.46
N PRO A 240 16.87 -26.88 0.67
CA PRO A 240 18.19 -27.36 1.06
C PRO A 240 18.14 -28.08 2.42
N PRO A 241 18.74 -29.30 2.55
CA PRO A 241 18.71 -30.04 3.80
C PRO A 241 19.49 -29.35 4.93
N ARG A 242 20.52 -28.57 4.59
CA ARG A 242 21.31 -27.76 5.51
C ARG A 242 21.24 -26.31 5.05
N SER A 243 20.41 -25.50 5.67
CA SER A 243 20.30 -24.07 5.36
C SER A 243 20.46 -23.26 6.64
N VAL A 244 21.21 -22.16 6.51
CA VAL A 244 21.24 -21.12 7.55
C VAL A 244 19.94 -20.34 7.46
N THR A 245 19.20 -20.28 8.55
CA THR A 245 18.02 -19.45 8.68
C THR A 245 18.41 -18.12 9.30
N MET A 246 17.86 -17.04 8.76
CA MET A 246 18.01 -15.69 9.32
C MET A 246 16.81 -15.43 10.24
N ASP A 247 17.09 -14.97 11.45
CA ASP A 247 16.04 -14.52 12.36
C ASP A 247 15.81 -13.01 12.11
N PHE A 248 14.79 -12.72 11.32
CA PHE A 248 14.30 -11.37 11.08
C PHE A 248 13.04 -11.06 11.88
N ALA A 249 12.75 -11.86 12.91
CA ALA A 249 11.65 -11.53 13.79
C ALA A 249 11.92 -10.14 14.40
N GLU A 250 11.20 -9.13 13.89
CA GLU A 250 11.10 -7.88 14.62
C GLU A 250 10.57 -8.22 16.01
N LYS A 251 11.40 -8.08 17.04
CA LYS A 251 10.90 -8.10 18.41
C LYS A 251 9.73 -7.13 18.45
N PRO A 252 8.54 -7.54 18.96
CA PRO A 252 7.48 -6.58 19.15
C PRO A 252 8.10 -5.39 19.87
N PRO A 253 7.88 -4.16 19.38
CA PRO A 253 8.45 -3.01 20.04
C PRO A 253 8.08 -3.17 21.52
N GLU A 254 9.08 -3.21 22.41
CA GLU A 254 8.85 -2.94 23.82
C GLU A 254 7.87 -1.78 23.82
N LYS A 255 6.80 -1.84 24.63
CA LYS A 255 5.79 -0.80 24.69
C LYS A 255 6.49 0.57 24.72
N GLN A 256 7.01 0.99 23.59
CA GLN A 256 7.30 2.37 23.38
C GLN A 256 5.93 3.01 23.53
N ALA A 257 5.76 3.71 24.64
CA ALA A 257 4.73 4.72 24.72
C ALA A 257 4.76 5.37 23.33
N PHE A 258 3.66 5.21 22.57
CA PHE A 258 3.57 5.89 21.27
C PHE A 258 4.09 7.29 21.53
N PRO A 259 5.09 7.78 20.78
CA PRO A 259 5.46 9.16 20.92
C PRO A 259 4.11 9.86 20.88
N GLU A 260 3.79 10.62 21.91
CA GLU A 260 2.62 11.50 21.94
C GLU A 260 2.42 11.95 20.52
N GLU A 261 1.23 11.73 19.95
CA GLU A 261 0.94 12.03 18.56
C GLU A 261 1.84 13.17 18.15
N ILE A 262 2.78 12.94 17.22
CA ILE A 262 3.54 14.04 16.66
C ILE A 262 2.46 14.81 15.93
N ARG A 263 1.80 15.69 16.66
CA ARG A 263 0.88 16.66 16.09
C ARG A 263 1.77 17.48 15.18
N VAL A 264 1.73 17.18 13.90
CA VAL A 264 2.47 17.95 12.92
C VAL A 264 1.74 19.27 12.79
N PHE A 265 2.10 20.18 13.68
CA PHE A 265 1.71 21.58 13.54
C PHE A 265 2.50 22.15 12.37
N ARG A 266 1.81 22.67 11.40
CA ARG A 266 2.44 23.53 10.40
C ARG A 266 2.15 24.96 10.78
N THR A 267 3.17 25.68 11.21
CA THR A 267 3.06 27.09 11.58
C THR A 267 3.85 27.92 10.58
N TYR A 268 3.18 28.90 10.03
CA TYR A 268 3.76 29.90 9.13
C TYR A 268 3.76 31.25 9.85
N THR A 269 4.93 31.87 9.93
CA THR A 269 5.14 33.18 10.57
C THR A 269 5.52 34.27 9.57
N SER A 270 5.54 33.92 8.29
CA SER A 270 5.81 34.81 7.17
C SER A 270 5.13 34.27 5.93
N LEU A 271 4.89 35.14 4.96
CA LEU A 271 4.40 34.73 3.65
C LEU A 271 5.43 33.86 2.94
N THR A 272 4.98 32.76 2.37
CA THR A 272 5.79 31.91 1.50
C THR A 272 5.65 32.38 0.05
N GLN A 273 6.57 31.97 -0.82
CA GLN A 273 6.53 32.34 -2.25
C GLN A 273 5.26 31.84 -2.94
N TYR A 274 4.72 30.71 -2.47
CA TYR A 274 3.48 30.07 -2.95
C TYR A 274 2.56 29.80 -1.78
N PRO A 275 1.21 29.88 -1.98
CA PRO A 275 0.29 29.53 -0.91
C PRO A 275 0.42 28.05 -0.53
N GLU A 276 0.62 27.81 0.76
CA GLU A 276 0.64 26.49 1.36
C GLU A 276 -0.76 26.11 1.82
N GLY A 277 -1.22 24.92 1.44
CA GLY A 277 -2.56 24.45 1.74
C GLY A 277 -2.60 23.33 2.76
N TYR A 278 -3.72 23.21 3.47
CA TYR A 278 -4.00 22.16 4.42
C TYR A 278 -5.42 21.63 4.24
N PHE A 279 -5.57 20.30 4.40
CA PHE A 279 -6.86 19.62 4.27
C PHE A 279 -7.36 19.13 5.61
N LEU A 280 -8.59 19.48 5.94
CA LEU A 280 -9.36 18.94 7.06
C LEU A 280 -10.49 18.08 6.49
N SER A 281 -10.62 16.84 6.92
CA SER A 281 -11.67 15.96 6.40
C SER A 281 -12.14 14.95 7.45
N ASN A 282 -13.46 14.71 7.46
CA ASN A 282 -14.08 13.64 8.25
C ASN A 282 -14.67 12.52 7.36
N ASN A 283 -14.23 12.38 6.12
CA ASN A 283 -14.69 11.49 5.04
C ASN A 283 -16.00 11.90 4.35
N SER A 284 -16.81 12.73 4.95
CA SER A 284 -18.05 13.21 4.33
C SER A 284 -17.90 14.67 3.91
N TYR A 285 -17.24 15.44 4.74
CA TYR A 285 -17.02 16.86 4.54
C TYR A 285 -15.51 17.12 4.52
N THR A 286 -15.06 17.83 3.50
CA THR A 286 -13.66 18.21 3.30
C THR A 286 -13.56 19.71 3.20
N VAL A 287 -12.61 20.29 3.92
CA VAL A 287 -12.24 21.69 3.83
C VAL A 287 -10.77 21.78 3.44
N MET A 288 -10.46 22.58 2.43
CA MET A 288 -9.09 22.97 2.09
C MET A 288 -8.94 24.46 2.45
N LEU A 289 -7.87 24.78 3.15
CA LEU A 289 -7.52 26.15 3.50
C LEU A 289 -6.06 26.41 3.15
N THR A 290 -5.77 27.63 2.69
CA THR A 290 -4.38 28.09 2.53
C THR A 290 -4.03 29.09 3.62
N GLN A 291 -2.75 29.28 3.86
CA GLN A 291 -2.26 30.32 4.77
C GLN A 291 -2.66 31.73 4.34
N TYR A 292 -3.03 31.94 3.08
CA TYR A 292 -3.51 33.24 2.59
C TYR A 292 -5.01 33.46 2.83
N GLY A 293 -5.71 32.45 3.38
CA GLY A 293 -7.15 32.54 3.64
C GLY A 293 -8.04 32.08 2.49
N THR A 294 -7.46 31.59 1.39
CA THR A 294 -8.26 30.97 0.33
C THR A 294 -8.58 29.52 0.65
N GLY A 295 -9.63 29.00 0.07
CA GLY A 295 -9.99 27.60 0.26
C GLY A 295 -11.34 27.23 -0.30
N PHE A 296 -11.72 25.98 -0.09
CA PHE A 296 -13.04 25.46 -0.47
C PHE A 296 -13.53 24.46 0.55
N SER A 297 -14.82 24.17 0.51
CA SER A 297 -15.41 23.05 1.22
C SER A 297 -16.24 22.18 0.27
N ALA A 298 -16.25 20.88 0.55
CA ALA A 298 -16.99 19.89 -0.23
C ALA A 298 -17.67 18.88 0.68
N TYR A 299 -18.86 18.44 0.31
CA TYR A 299 -19.63 17.39 0.98
C TYR A 299 -19.91 16.24 0.01
N HIS A 300 -19.46 15.03 0.34
CA HIS A 300 -19.57 13.86 -0.54
C HIS A 300 -19.10 14.12 -1.99
N GLY A 301 -18.03 14.90 -2.15
CA GLY A 301 -17.49 15.26 -3.46
C GLY A 301 -18.18 16.42 -4.16
N ASN A 302 -19.28 16.96 -3.61
CA ASN A 302 -19.95 18.15 -4.13
C ASN A 302 -19.37 19.39 -3.47
N LEU A 303 -18.93 20.36 -4.27
CA LEU A 303 -18.45 21.64 -3.75
C LEU A 303 -19.58 22.43 -3.09
N ILE A 304 -19.39 22.78 -1.83
CA ILE A 304 -20.30 23.67 -1.07
C ILE A 304 -19.91 25.12 -1.26
N SER A 305 -18.61 25.40 -1.23
CA SER A 305 -18.06 26.70 -1.59
C SER A 305 -17.34 26.62 -2.92
N ARG A 306 -17.36 27.74 -3.67
CA ARG A 306 -16.72 27.80 -4.98
C ARG A 306 -15.20 27.71 -4.84
N TRP A 307 -14.59 26.85 -5.65
CA TRP A 307 -13.16 26.79 -5.88
C TRP A 307 -12.81 27.42 -7.22
N ASP A 308 -11.75 28.23 -7.25
CA ASP A 308 -11.12 28.69 -8.47
C ASP A 308 -9.63 28.32 -8.40
N SER A 309 -9.10 27.76 -9.47
CA SER A 309 -7.68 27.36 -9.54
C SER A 309 -6.71 28.55 -9.52
N ASP A 310 -7.20 29.75 -9.82
CA ASP A 310 -6.39 30.97 -9.80
C ASP A 310 -6.49 31.66 -8.42
N VAL A 311 -5.74 31.11 -7.47
CA VAL A 311 -5.66 31.64 -6.10
C VAL A 311 -5.00 33.02 -6.00
N LEU A 312 -4.38 33.51 -7.08
CA LEU A 312 -3.72 34.83 -7.13
C LEU A 312 -4.65 35.96 -7.62
N ARG A 313 -5.59 35.61 -8.51
CA ARG A 313 -6.50 36.60 -9.09
C ARG A 313 -7.87 36.62 -8.46
N ARG A 314 -8.30 35.49 -7.94
CA ARG A 314 -9.58 35.33 -7.26
C ARG A 314 -9.36 34.75 -5.90
N SER A 315 -10.13 35.18 -4.95
CA SER A 315 -10.01 34.79 -3.55
C SER A 315 -11.21 33.91 -3.14
N PRO A 316 -11.28 32.64 -3.63
CA PRO A 316 -12.34 31.74 -3.21
C PRO A 316 -12.14 31.36 -1.74
N GLY A 317 -13.21 31.30 -0.97
CA GLY A 317 -13.15 30.91 0.43
C GLY A 317 -14.14 31.69 1.29
N ILE A 318 -14.01 31.48 2.59
CA ILE A 318 -14.74 32.24 3.62
C ILE A 318 -13.77 33.26 4.20
N HIS A 319 -14.11 34.55 4.09
CA HIS A 319 -13.25 35.62 4.56
C HIS A 319 -13.83 36.31 5.76
N VAL A 320 -12.98 36.66 6.71
CA VAL A 320 -13.30 37.44 7.89
C VAL A 320 -12.70 38.83 7.74
N TYR A 321 -13.57 39.83 7.66
CA TYR A 321 -13.17 41.24 7.65
C TYR A 321 -13.26 41.82 9.04
N ILE A 322 -12.26 42.58 9.41
CA ILE A 322 -12.20 43.31 10.66
C ILE A 322 -12.19 44.78 10.34
N LYS A 323 -13.10 45.55 10.98
CA LYS A 323 -13.18 46.99 10.81
C LYS A 323 -12.97 47.67 12.17
N ASP A 324 -12.01 48.55 12.24
CA ASP A 324 -11.86 49.46 13.34
C ASP A 324 -12.94 50.59 13.21
N THR A 325 -13.79 50.71 14.21
CA THR A 325 -14.87 51.67 14.17
C THR A 325 -14.42 53.09 14.43
N ASP A 326 -13.27 53.27 15.06
CA ASP A 326 -12.76 54.60 15.44
C ASP A 326 -11.98 55.23 14.29
N THR A 327 -11.16 54.41 13.60
CA THR A 327 -10.33 54.88 12.48
C THR A 327 -10.97 54.65 11.11
N GLY A 328 -11.96 53.75 11.06
CA GLY A 328 -12.57 53.29 9.79
C GLY A 328 -11.69 52.30 8.99
N ALA A 329 -10.53 51.93 9.48
CA ALA A 329 -9.64 50.97 8.80
C ALA A 329 -10.28 49.60 8.69
N VAL A 330 -10.06 48.95 7.53
CA VAL A 330 -10.59 47.58 7.27
C VAL A 330 -9.46 46.70 6.81
N TRP A 331 -9.36 45.50 7.43
CA TRP A 331 -8.41 44.47 7.01
C TRP A 331 -9.07 43.10 7.08
N SER A 332 -8.39 42.06 6.62
CA SER A 332 -8.84 40.66 6.71
C SER A 332 -8.01 39.89 7.76
N ALA A 333 -8.59 38.82 8.31
CA ALA A 333 -7.89 37.97 9.28
C ALA A 333 -6.66 37.25 8.69
N THR A 334 -6.60 37.16 7.35
CA THR A 334 -5.49 36.59 6.57
C THR A 334 -5.11 37.58 5.48
N LEU A 335 -4.03 37.33 4.74
CA LEU A 335 -3.57 38.21 3.65
C LEU A 335 -4.70 38.56 2.67
N LEU A 336 -5.48 37.55 2.27
CA LEU A 336 -6.59 37.75 1.33
C LEU A 336 -7.93 37.93 2.07
N PRO A 337 -8.85 38.71 1.54
CA PRO A 337 -8.81 39.36 0.21
C PRO A 337 -8.31 40.79 0.23
N THR A 338 -7.98 41.40 1.38
CA THR A 338 -7.59 42.81 1.45
C THR A 338 -6.15 43.09 0.98
N CYS A 339 -5.31 42.04 0.88
CA CYS A 339 -3.89 42.11 0.51
C CYS A 339 -3.06 43.04 1.42
N LEU A 340 -3.54 43.29 2.64
CA LEU A 340 -2.82 44.08 3.62
C LEU A 340 -1.87 43.19 4.41
N LEU A 341 -0.60 43.54 4.43
CA LEU A 341 0.42 42.88 5.22
C LEU A 341 0.25 43.22 6.69
N ALA A 342 0.23 42.22 7.56
CA ALA A 342 0.23 42.42 8.98
C ALA A 342 1.68 42.59 9.50
N ASP A 343 1.84 43.38 10.56
CA ASP A 343 3.14 43.52 11.26
C ASP A 343 3.62 42.18 11.83
N LYS A 344 2.69 41.36 12.28
CA LYS A 344 2.92 40.00 12.74
C LYS A 344 1.80 39.08 12.26
N GLU A 345 2.18 38.03 11.58
CA GLU A 345 1.26 37.00 11.08
C GLU A 345 1.68 35.64 11.66
N ARG A 346 0.69 34.86 12.05
CA ARG A 346 0.88 33.44 12.41
C ARG A 346 -0.33 32.65 11.94
N VAL A 347 -0.10 31.71 11.04
CA VAL A 347 -1.11 30.73 10.64
C VAL A 347 -0.65 29.35 11.09
N THR A 348 -1.49 28.65 11.82
CA THR A 348 -1.17 27.29 12.31
C THR A 348 -2.23 26.33 11.84
N PHE A 349 -1.79 25.28 11.17
CA PHE A 349 -2.63 24.15 10.78
C PHE A 349 -2.42 22.99 11.76
N GLU A 350 -3.50 22.50 12.33
CA GLU A 350 -3.53 21.34 13.21
C GLU A 350 -4.35 20.21 12.59
N PRO A 351 -4.20 18.93 13.03
CA PRO A 351 -4.94 17.81 12.46
C PRO A 351 -6.46 17.95 12.47
N HIS A 352 -7.01 18.85 13.31
CA HIS A 352 -8.45 19.01 13.50
C HIS A 352 -8.93 20.45 13.33
N GLN A 353 -8.02 21.40 13.12
CA GLN A 353 -8.34 22.83 13.00
C GLN A 353 -7.25 23.59 12.25
N ALA A 354 -7.63 24.76 11.79
CA ALA A 354 -6.73 25.72 11.16
C ALA A 354 -6.99 27.12 11.70
#